data_e0119cc154bd4baca985fc055f7803fd
#
_entry.id   e0119cc154bd4baca985fc055f7803fd
#
_cell.length_a   1.000
_cell.length_b   1.000
_cell.length_c   1.000
_cell.angle_alpha   90.00
_cell.angle_beta   90.00
_cell.angle_gamma   90.00
#
_symmetry.space_group_name_H-M   'P 1'
#
loop_
_entity.id
_entity.type
_entity.pdbx_description
1 polymer ?
#
loop_
_entity_poly.entity_id
_entity_poly.type
_entity_poly.pdbx_seq_one_letter_code
_entity_poly.pdbx_strand_id
1 'polypeptide(L)'
;SIATERDFRQNLQGVRQIADISFVVPRVNWSSGTTYSAYDDSVVGYPTPNFYVITGANDVYLCVQQGRNSTGAAVASTVEPTGNATTLVKTADGYIWKYLYTVGAYSASRFLAGNFMPVQFIDSADSSSPISEIVQETIQNAAINRQVIGIAITSGGSGYASAPAVTISGDGTLATATAVISGGVVVNIKM
;
A
#
# COMPACT_ATOMS: atom_id res chain seq x y z
N SER A 1 18.92 -46.25 -3.87
CA SER A 1 19.79 -47.13 -4.67
C SER A 1 20.39 -46.32 -5.82
N ILE A 2 21.64 -46.63 -6.22
CA ILE A 2 22.34 -45.98 -7.35
C ILE A 2 21.52 -46.16 -8.65
N ALA A 3 20.82 -47.29 -8.80
CA ALA A 3 19.94 -47.54 -9.95
C ALA A 3 18.76 -46.56 -9.99
N THR A 4 18.13 -46.31 -8.87
CA THR A 4 17.01 -45.34 -8.73
C THR A 4 17.43 -43.91 -9.02
N GLU A 5 18.64 -43.51 -8.59
CA GLU A 5 19.17 -42.17 -8.86
C GLU A 5 19.51 -41.99 -10.35
N ARG A 6 20.09 -43.04 -10.97
CA ARG A 6 20.40 -43.01 -12.41
C ARG A 6 19.13 -42.98 -13.26
N ASP A 7 18.12 -43.77 -12.91
CA ASP A 7 16.83 -43.80 -13.59
C ASP A 7 16.10 -42.45 -13.47
N PHE A 8 16.13 -41.85 -12.29
CA PHE A 8 15.61 -40.50 -12.07
C PHE A 8 16.31 -39.46 -12.97
N ARG A 9 17.66 -39.48 -13.03
CA ARG A 9 18.43 -38.52 -13.84
C ARG A 9 18.18 -38.74 -15.35
N GLN A 10 17.99 -39.98 -15.80
CA GLN A 10 17.72 -40.29 -17.21
C GLN A 10 16.31 -39.84 -17.64
N ASN A 11 15.35 -39.80 -16.72
CA ASN A 11 13.98 -39.38 -16.98
C ASN A 11 13.76 -37.88 -16.80
N LEU A 12 14.76 -37.12 -16.32
CA LEU A 12 14.68 -35.67 -16.22
C LEU A 12 14.71 -35.01 -17.60
N GLN A 13 13.65 -34.31 -17.96
CA GLN A 13 13.56 -33.55 -19.21
C GLN A 13 14.34 -32.22 -19.16
N GLY A 14 14.69 -31.76 -17.97
CA GLY A 14 15.48 -30.55 -17.76
C GLY A 14 15.76 -30.30 -16.27
N VAL A 15 16.92 -29.72 -16.01
CA VAL A 15 17.32 -29.27 -14.66
C VAL A 15 17.65 -27.80 -14.77
N ARG A 16 17.03 -26.98 -13.91
CA ARG A 16 17.36 -25.55 -13.78
C ARG A 16 17.76 -25.26 -12.36
N GLN A 17 18.91 -24.66 -12.17
CA GLN A 17 19.28 -24.10 -10.89
C GLN A 17 18.46 -22.84 -10.63
N ILE A 18 17.78 -22.79 -9.49
CA ILE A 18 17.09 -21.59 -9.01
C ILE A 18 18.09 -20.85 -8.13
N ALA A 19 18.52 -19.68 -8.57
CA ALA A 19 19.45 -18.83 -7.82
C ALA A 19 18.74 -17.94 -6.81
N ASP A 20 17.52 -17.50 -7.16
CA ASP A 20 16.72 -16.57 -6.36
C ASP A 20 15.24 -16.92 -6.42
N ILE A 21 14.55 -16.62 -5.33
CA ILE A 21 13.09 -16.70 -5.21
C ILE A 21 12.56 -15.39 -4.61
N SER A 22 11.36 -15.00 -4.97
CA SER A 22 10.66 -13.85 -4.37
C SER A 22 9.19 -14.16 -4.24
N PHE A 23 8.57 -13.67 -3.18
CA PHE A 23 7.12 -13.56 -3.15
C PHE A 23 6.69 -12.45 -4.10
N VAL A 24 5.56 -12.65 -4.78
CA VAL A 24 5.01 -11.67 -5.71
C VAL A 24 3.54 -11.44 -5.44
N VAL A 25 3.09 -10.23 -5.75
CA VAL A 25 1.68 -9.83 -5.72
C VAL A 25 1.28 -9.30 -7.10
N PRO A 26 -0.03 -9.22 -7.43
CA PRO A 26 -0.48 -8.59 -8.66
C PRO A 26 0.09 -7.18 -8.80
N ARG A 27 0.58 -6.84 -9.99
CA ARG A 27 1.10 -5.52 -10.29
C ARG A 27 -0.04 -4.56 -10.60
N VAL A 28 -0.13 -3.46 -9.86
CA VAL A 28 -1.07 -2.36 -10.10
C VAL A 28 -0.24 -1.11 -10.36
N ASN A 29 -0.12 -0.72 -11.63
CA ASN A 29 0.57 0.52 -11.96
C ASN A 29 -0.30 1.72 -11.59
N TRP A 30 0.31 2.75 -10.99
CA TRP A 30 -0.38 4.02 -10.87
C TRP A 30 -0.70 4.57 -12.27
N SER A 31 -1.91 5.06 -12.44
CA SER A 31 -2.36 5.69 -13.69
C SER A 31 -3.29 6.85 -13.37
N SER A 32 -3.01 7.99 -13.96
CA SER A 32 -3.88 9.17 -13.84
C SER A 32 -5.28 8.87 -14.39
N GLY A 33 -6.29 9.31 -13.67
CA GLY A 33 -7.69 9.07 -14.03
C GLY A 33 -8.27 7.77 -13.45
N THR A 34 -7.49 7.00 -12.68
CA THR A 34 -7.94 5.78 -12.01
C THR A 34 -8.43 6.07 -10.59
N THR A 35 -9.53 5.46 -10.20
CA THR A 35 -10.03 5.51 -8.83
C THR A 35 -9.48 4.32 -8.04
N TYR A 36 -8.70 4.61 -7.00
CA TYR A 36 -8.15 3.62 -6.09
C TYR A 36 -8.98 3.56 -4.81
N SER A 37 -9.09 2.40 -4.20
CA SER A 37 -9.75 2.20 -2.92
C SER A 37 -8.77 2.35 -1.77
N ALA A 38 -9.23 2.81 -0.62
CA ALA A 38 -8.42 2.73 0.60
C ALA A 38 -8.25 1.27 1.01
N TYR A 39 -7.12 0.96 1.64
CA TYR A 39 -6.90 -0.33 2.29
C TYR A 39 -7.93 -0.52 3.41
N ASP A 40 -8.54 -1.69 3.44
CA ASP A 40 -9.54 -2.08 4.45
C ASP A 40 -9.08 -3.40 5.08
N ASP A 41 -8.70 -3.34 6.34
CA ASP A 41 -8.23 -4.49 7.12
C ASP A 41 -9.36 -5.38 7.65
N SER A 42 -10.61 -4.95 7.51
CA SER A 42 -11.79 -5.74 7.88
C SER A 42 -12.18 -6.78 6.81
N VAL A 43 -11.62 -6.66 5.60
CA VAL A 43 -11.90 -7.59 4.51
C VAL A 43 -11.26 -8.93 4.77
N VAL A 44 -12.09 -9.97 4.93
CA VAL A 44 -11.63 -11.35 5.12
C VAL A 44 -11.26 -11.97 3.77
N GLY A 45 -10.05 -12.51 3.68
CA GLY A 45 -9.51 -13.13 2.48
C GLY A 45 -8.54 -12.24 1.73
N TYR A 46 -8.35 -12.50 0.43
CA TYR A 46 -7.48 -11.69 -0.40
C TYR A 46 -8.27 -10.53 -1.02
N PRO A 47 -8.04 -9.27 -0.62
CA PRO A 47 -8.78 -8.14 -1.18
C PRO A 47 -8.42 -7.91 -2.65
N THR A 48 -9.37 -7.34 -3.41
CA THR A 48 -9.11 -6.94 -4.80
C THR A 48 -7.96 -5.93 -4.83
N PRO A 49 -6.90 -6.16 -5.63
CA PRO A 49 -5.69 -5.35 -5.60
C PRO A 49 -5.88 -4.01 -6.33
N ASN A 50 -6.54 -3.04 -5.69
CA ASN A 50 -6.62 -1.65 -6.15
C ASN A 50 -6.35 -0.63 -5.03
N PHE A 51 -5.85 -1.11 -3.89
CA PHE A 51 -5.52 -0.32 -2.70
C PHE A 51 -4.01 -0.04 -2.57
N TYR A 52 -3.22 -0.52 -3.50
CA TYR A 52 -1.80 -0.22 -3.62
C TYR A 52 -1.43 0.01 -5.07
N VAL A 53 -0.34 0.73 -5.28
CA VAL A 53 0.17 1.05 -6.62
C VAL A 53 1.68 0.98 -6.64
N ILE A 54 2.23 0.68 -7.83
CA ILE A 54 3.64 0.91 -8.15
C ILE A 54 3.74 2.06 -9.15
N THR A 55 4.63 3.02 -8.88
CA THR A 55 4.88 4.19 -9.73
C THR A 55 5.91 3.90 -10.82
N GLY A 56 6.10 4.85 -11.73
CA GLY A 56 7.15 4.77 -12.75
C GLY A 56 8.58 4.74 -12.19
N ALA A 57 8.79 5.19 -10.95
CA ALA A 57 10.05 5.10 -10.22
C ALA A 57 10.25 3.74 -9.52
N ASN A 58 9.34 2.79 -9.67
CA ASN A 58 9.25 1.52 -8.95
C ASN A 58 9.00 1.68 -7.43
N ASP A 59 8.47 2.81 -7.00
CA ASP A 59 8.05 3.03 -5.64
C ASP A 59 6.64 2.47 -5.42
N VAL A 60 6.46 1.75 -4.32
CA VAL A 60 5.19 1.11 -3.97
C VAL A 60 4.52 1.89 -2.85
N TYR A 61 3.25 2.25 -3.07
CA TYR A 61 2.43 3.00 -2.12
C TYR A 61 1.14 2.26 -1.80
N LEU A 62 0.75 2.33 -0.54
CA LEU A 62 -0.57 1.90 -0.05
C LEU A 62 -1.52 3.10 -0.05
N CYS A 63 -2.71 2.95 -0.59
CA CYS A 63 -3.78 3.94 -0.47
C CYS A 63 -4.39 3.83 0.93
N VAL A 64 -4.17 4.85 1.74
CA VAL A 64 -4.71 4.96 3.11
C VAL A 64 -6.07 5.63 3.10
N GLN A 65 -6.25 6.62 2.23
CA GLN A 65 -7.50 7.34 2.06
C GLN A 65 -7.74 7.62 0.58
N GLN A 66 -8.94 7.30 0.13
CA GLN A 66 -9.41 7.62 -1.21
C GLN A 66 -9.73 9.12 -1.33
N GLY A 67 -9.38 9.73 -2.45
CA GLY A 67 -9.78 11.10 -2.77
C GLY A 67 -11.30 11.22 -2.91
N ARG A 68 -11.88 12.31 -2.39
CA ARG A 68 -13.31 12.59 -2.44
C ARG A 68 -13.58 14.03 -2.84
N ASN A 69 -14.64 14.24 -3.60
CA ASN A 69 -15.11 15.59 -3.93
C ASN A 69 -15.91 16.21 -2.77
N SER A 70 -16.42 17.40 -2.97
CA SER A 70 -17.21 18.15 -1.97
C SER A 70 -18.53 17.47 -1.59
N THR A 71 -19.02 16.52 -2.39
CA THR A 71 -20.22 15.73 -2.07
C THR A 71 -19.90 14.38 -1.44
N GLY A 72 -18.61 14.08 -1.20
CA GLY A 72 -18.18 12.81 -0.64
C GLY A 72 -18.03 11.67 -1.66
N ALA A 73 -18.31 11.90 -2.93
CA ALA A 73 -18.12 10.90 -3.96
C ALA A 73 -16.63 10.69 -4.24
N ALA A 74 -16.23 9.43 -4.49
CA ALA A 74 -14.89 9.10 -4.86
C ALA A 74 -14.47 9.80 -6.15
N VAL A 75 -13.23 10.30 -6.20
CA VAL A 75 -12.63 10.92 -7.38
C VAL A 75 -11.46 10.10 -7.88
N ALA A 76 -11.16 10.22 -9.15
CA ALA A 76 -9.98 9.58 -9.72
C ALA A 76 -8.70 10.26 -9.24
N SER A 77 -7.65 9.47 -9.03
CA SER A 77 -6.31 9.99 -8.74
C SER A 77 -5.72 10.63 -9.99
N THR A 78 -5.22 11.85 -9.85
CA THR A 78 -4.61 12.63 -10.93
C THR A 78 -3.19 13.08 -10.61
N VAL A 79 -2.76 12.86 -9.36
CA VAL A 79 -1.42 13.23 -8.89
C VAL A 79 -0.71 11.97 -8.41
N GLU A 80 0.39 11.60 -9.09
CA GLU A 80 1.21 10.45 -8.71
C GLU A 80 1.85 10.68 -7.33
N PRO A 81 1.74 9.71 -6.39
CA PRO A 81 2.43 9.82 -5.11
C PRO A 81 3.95 9.77 -5.31
N THR A 82 4.67 10.59 -4.57
CA THR A 82 6.13 10.67 -4.62
C THR A 82 6.72 10.83 -3.21
N GLY A 83 7.98 10.43 -3.06
CA GLY A 83 8.70 10.51 -1.79
C GLY A 83 8.64 9.22 -0.98
N ASN A 84 9.64 9.01 -0.15
CA ASN A 84 9.91 7.79 0.61
C ASN A 84 10.03 8.04 2.12
N ALA A 85 9.33 9.05 2.62
CA ALA A 85 9.30 9.37 4.04
C ALA A 85 8.42 8.41 4.85
N THR A 86 8.64 8.35 6.16
CA THR A 86 7.79 7.61 7.11
C THR A 86 6.41 8.23 7.28
N THR A 87 6.27 9.52 6.95
CA THR A 87 5.00 10.26 7.01
C THR A 87 4.10 9.93 5.82
N LEU A 88 2.80 10.16 6.00
CA LEU A 88 1.82 9.98 4.93
C LEU A 88 2.00 11.04 3.82
N VAL A 89 1.90 10.61 2.58
CA VAL A 89 1.94 11.45 1.39
C VAL A 89 0.52 11.89 1.05
N LYS A 90 0.26 13.20 1.15
CA LYS A 90 -1.04 13.80 0.79
C LYS A 90 -0.92 14.44 -0.58
N THR A 91 -1.68 13.95 -1.55
CA THR A 91 -1.71 14.49 -2.92
C THR A 91 -2.83 15.50 -3.09
N ALA A 92 -2.69 16.42 -4.06
CA ALA A 92 -3.63 17.53 -4.27
C ALA A 92 -5.03 17.06 -4.72
N ASP A 93 -5.15 15.85 -5.25
CA ASP A 93 -6.40 15.19 -5.62
C ASP A 93 -7.16 14.59 -4.41
N GLY A 94 -6.64 14.80 -3.19
CA GLY A 94 -7.27 14.37 -1.94
C GLY A 94 -6.97 12.95 -1.51
N TYR A 95 -6.14 12.23 -2.26
CA TYR A 95 -5.65 10.94 -1.82
C TYR A 95 -4.60 11.07 -0.73
N ILE A 96 -4.53 10.06 0.15
CA ILE A 96 -3.48 9.90 1.14
C ILE A 96 -2.84 8.54 0.93
N TRP A 97 -1.53 8.56 0.73
CA TRP A 97 -0.73 7.37 0.45
C TRP A 97 0.30 7.14 1.55
N LYS A 98 0.63 5.89 1.76
CA LYS A 98 1.79 5.50 2.59
C LYS A 98 2.81 4.83 1.69
N TYR A 99 4.03 5.36 1.67
CA TYR A 99 5.15 4.68 1.03
C TYR A 99 5.45 3.37 1.76
N LEU A 100 5.69 2.30 1.01
CA LEU A 100 6.04 0.99 1.55
C LEU A 100 7.50 0.64 1.27
N TYR A 101 7.87 0.56 -0.01
CA TYR A 101 9.23 0.22 -0.45
C TYR A 101 9.45 0.60 -1.91
N THR A 102 10.72 0.58 -2.33
CA THR A 102 11.11 0.69 -3.74
C THR A 102 11.56 -0.67 -4.24
N VAL A 103 11.03 -1.11 -5.38
CA VAL A 103 11.53 -2.31 -6.06
C VAL A 103 12.89 -1.98 -6.67
N GLY A 104 13.97 -2.39 -5.98
CA GLY A 104 15.34 -2.12 -6.41
C GLY A 104 15.65 -2.76 -7.77
N ALA A 105 16.66 -2.22 -8.48
CA ALA A 105 17.00 -2.63 -9.85
C ALA A 105 17.25 -4.13 -9.99
N TYR A 106 17.88 -4.76 -9.00
CA TYR A 106 18.13 -6.19 -8.98
C TYR A 106 16.83 -7.02 -8.96
N SER A 107 15.93 -6.70 -8.02
CA SER A 107 14.63 -7.35 -7.90
C SER A 107 13.74 -7.05 -9.10
N ALA A 108 13.77 -5.81 -9.60
CA ALA A 108 13.00 -5.42 -10.77
C ALA A 108 13.40 -6.22 -12.01
N SER A 109 14.70 -6.40 -12.27
CA SER A 109 15.17 -7.14 -13.44
C SER A 109 14.81 -8.62 -13.43
N ARG A 110 14.54 -9.20 -12.27
CA ARG A 110 14.28 -10.63 -12.09
C ARG A 110 12.82 -10.98 -11.84
N PHE A 111 12.12 -10.16 -11.09
CA PHE A 111 10.80 -10.49 -10.53
C PHE A 111 9.70 -9.49 -10.89
N LEU A 112 10.02 -8.31 -11.41
CA LEU A 112 9.01 -7.35 -11.87
C LEU A 112 8.56 -7.71 -13.28
N ALA A 113 7.36 -8.27 -13.39
CA ALA A 113 6.75 -8.66 -14.66
C ALA A 113 5.56 -7.75 -15.02
N GLY A 114 4.93 -7.97 -16.16
CA GLY A 114 3.74 -7.22 -16.58
C GLY A 114 2.59 -7.31 -15.59
N ASN A 115 2.39 -8.50 -15.00
CA ASN A 115 1.24 -8.79 -14.12
C ASN A 115 1.60 -8.96 -12.64
N PHE A 116 2.89 -9.04 -12.30
CA PHE A 116 3.35 -9.30 -10.94
C PHE A 116 4.48 -8.37 -10.56
N MET A 117 4.52 -8.00 -9.27
CA MET A 117 5.62 -7.26 -8.67
C MET A 117 6.13 -8.00 -7.42
N PRO A 118 7.45 -7.95 -7.14
CA PRO A 118 8.03 -8.60 -5.97
C PRO A 118 7.63 -7.87 -4.69
N VAL A 119 7.41 -8.65 -3.63
CA VAL A 119 7.25 -8.17 -2.26
C VAL A 119 8.50 -8.53 -1.49
N GLN A 120 9.01 -7.60 -0.72
CA GLN A 120 10.25 -7.73 -0.01
C GLN A 120 10.05 -7.32 1.46
N PHE A 121 10.67 -8.07 2.35
CA PHE A 121 10.83 -7.74 3.76
C PHE A 121 12.33 -7.62 4.05
N ILE A 122 12.72 -6.58 4.75
CA ILE A 122 14.10 -6.35 5.17
C ILE A 122 14.19 -6.66 6.66
N ASP A 123 14.99 -7.68 7.00
CA ASP A 123 15.22 -8.08 8.39
C ASP A 123 16.18 -7.11 9.09
N SER A 124 17.26 -6.75 8.38
CA SER A 124 18.19 -5.71 8.81
C SER A 124 18.92 -5.11 7.62
N ALA A 125 19.20 -3.82 7.69
CA ALA A 125 20.02 -3.10 6.73
C ALA A 125 21.15 -2.35 7.47
N ASP A 126 22.30 -2.20 6.82
CA ASP A 126 23.43 -1.44 7.34
C ASP A 126 23.95 -0.44 6.29
N SER A 127 25.03 0.27 6.62
CA SER A 127 25.61 1.29 5.73
C SER A 127 26.15 0.74 4.41
N SER A 128 26.29 -0.57 4.26
CA SER A 128 26.71 -1.23 3.01
C SER A 128 25.54 -1.73 2.18
N SER A 129 24.33 -1.73 2.74
CA SER A 129 23.11 -2.13 2.06
C SER A 129 22.68 -1.09 1.01
N PRO A 130 21.95 -1.51 -0.03
CA PRO A 130 21.34 -0.56 -0.97
C PRO A 130 20.47 0.47 -0.24
N ILE A 131 20.49 1.71 -0.69
CA ILE A 131 19.70 2.81 -0.09
C ILE A 131 18.21 2.46 0.00
N SER A 132 17.67 1.77 -1.01
CA SER A 132 16.26 1.32 -1.00
C SER A 132 15.95 0.37 0.18
N GLU A 133 16.89 -0.47 0.58
CA GLU A 133 16.73 -1.40 1.70
C GLU A 133 16.81 -0.66 3.05
N ILE A 134 17.74 0.27 3.20
CA ILE A 134 17.86 1.12 4.39
C ILE A 134 16.56 1.94 4.59
N VAL A 135 16.05 2.53 3.51
CA VAL A 135 14.79 3.28 3.56
C VAL A 135 13.63 2.35 3.91
N GLN A 136 13.54 1.17 3.30
CA GLN A 136 12.47 0.21 3.59
C GLN A 136 12.53 -0.25 5.05
N GLU A 137 13.68 -0.59 5.59
CA GLU A 137 13.84 -0.94 7.01
C GLU A 137 13.36 0.20 7.92
N THR A 138 13.74 1.44 7.60
CA THR A 138 13.26 2.63 8.33
C THR A 138 11.74 2.74 8.33
N ILE A 139 11.08 2.50 7.20
CA ILE A 139 9.63 2.50 7.07
C ILE A 139 9.00 1.36 7.89
N GLN A 140 9.58 0.15 7.84
CA GLN A 140 9.11 -1.01 8.60
C GLN A 140 9.20 -0.75 10.11
N ASN A 141 10.33 -0.22 10.58
CA ASN A 141 10.58 0.08 11.99
C ASN A 141 9.74 1.26 12.52
N ALA A 142 9.34 2.18 11.64
CA ALA A 142 8.45 3.29 11.98
C ALA A 142 6.97 2.88 11.99
N ALA A 143 6.63 1.65 11.63
CA ALA A 143 5.26 1.17 11.66
C ALA A 143 4.77 1.00 13.11
N ILE A 144 3.67 1.67 13.43
CA ILE A 144 3.02 1.58 14.75
C ILE A 144 1.89 0.57 14.63
N ASN A 145 2.00 -0.52 15.39
CA ASN A 145 0.98 -1.55 15.43
C ASN A 145 -0.34 -0.97 15.96
N ARG A 146 -1.47 -1.28 15.29
CA ARG A 146 -2.83 -0.82 15.63
C ARG A 146 -3.03 0.70 15.55
N GLN A 147 -2.20 1.42 14.80
CA GLN A 147 -2.42 2.83 14.53
C GLN A 147 -3.64 3.02 13.61
N VAL A 148 -4.56 3.90 13.99
CA VAL A 148 -5.63 4.34 13.08
C VAL A 148 -5.03 5.32 12.08
N ILE A 149 -4.98 4.96 10.81
CA ILE A 149 -4.40 5.77 9.74
C ILE A 149 -5.45 6.32 8.76
N GLY A 150 -6.69 5.84 8.84
CA GLY A 150 -7.81 6.30 8.03
C GLY A 150 -9.14 5.88 8.61
N ILE A 151 -10.20 6.59 8.26
CA ILE A 151 -11.58 6.29 8.68
C ILE A 151 -12.47 6.32 7.44
N ALA A 152 -13.15 5.20 7.18
CA ALA A 152 -14.16 5.13 6.13
C ALA A 152 -15.54 5.57 6.67
N ILE A 153 -16.25 6.38 5.88
CA ILE A 153 -17.62 6.80 6.23
C ILE A 153 -18.60 5.84 5.55
N THR A 154 -19.39 5.14 6.34
CA THR A 154 -20.47 4.28 5.84
C THR A 154 -21.77 5.06 5.62
N SER A 155 -22.03 6.07 6.47
CA SER A 155 -23.16 6.98 6.32
C SER A 155 -22.81 8.34 6.88
N GLY A 156 -22.92 9.38 6.08
CA GLY A 156 -22.59 10.76 6.45
C GLY A 156 -23.66 11.48 7.25
N GLY A 157 -24.84 10.89 7.47
CA GLY A 157 -25.96 11.55 8.11
C GLY A 157 -26.51 12.73 7.30
N SER A 158 -27.25 13.63 7.94
CA SER A 158 -27.79 14.84 7.31
C SER A 158 -28.13 15.92 8.35
N GLY A 159 -28.31 17.16 7.89
CA GLY A 159 -28.78 18.25 8.74
C GLY A 159 -27.69 18.91 9.61
N TYR A 160 -26.43 18.63 9.38
CA TYR A 160 -25.32 19.29 10.11
C TYR A 160 -25.15 20.75 9.66
N ALA A 161 -25.37 21.67 10.58
CA ALA A 161 -25.09 23.11 10.34
C ALA A 161 -23.60 23.43 10.50
N SER A 162 -22.86 22.63 11.28
CA SER A 162 -21.40 22.72 11.48
C SER A 162 -20.82 21.33 11.59
N ALA A 163 -19.49 21.21 11.41
CA ALA A 163 -18.80 19.95 11.55
C ALA A 163 -19.01 19.37 12.97
N PRO A 164 -19.53 18.14 13.09
CA PRO A 164 -19.70 17.51 14.39
C PRO A 164 -18.35 17.15 15.00
N ALA A 165 -18.28 17.12 16.33
CA ALA A 165 -17.12 16.59 17.02
C ALA A 165 -16.95 15.09 16.76
N VAL A 166 -15.73 14.67 16.47
CA VAL A 166 -15.38 13.26 16.31
C VAL A 166 -14.74 12.75 17.59
N THR A 167 -15.31 11.70 18.16
CA THR A 167 -14.75 11.02 19.33
C THR A 167 -14.30 9.63 18.91
N ILE A 168 -13.03 9.32 19.15
CA ILE A 168 -12.46 8.00 18.94
C ILE A 168 -12.37 7.32 20.29
N SER A 169 -13.09 6.21 20.46
CA SER A 169 -13.11 5.42 21.70
C SER A 169 -12.37 4.10 21.49
N GLY A 170 -11.58 3.69 22.45
CA GLY A 170 -10.79 2.45 22.42
C GLY A 170 -9.78 2.43 23.55
N ASP A 171 -8.92 1.44 23.53
CA ASP A 171 -7.81 1.26 24.49
C ASP A 171 -6.55 2.07 24.11
N GLY A 172 -6.57 2.70 22.92
CA GLY A 172 -5.50 3.57 22.43
C GLY A 172 -5.60 5.01 22.95
N THR A 173 -4.54 5.79 22.71
CA THR A 173 -4.43 7.19 23.09
C THR A 173 -4.00 8.06 21.89
N LEU A 174 -4.28 9.37 21.98
CA LEU A 174 -3.80 10.40 21.04
C LEU A 174 -4.40 10.36 19.62
N ALA A 175 -5.33 9.48 19.31
CA ALA A 175 -6.01 9.53 18.02
C ALA A 175 -6.98 10.73 18.00
N THR A 176 -6.81 11.62 17.02
CA THR A 176 -7.68 12.78 16.81
C THR A 176 -8.17 12.82 15.38
N ALA A 177 -9.39 13.24 15.18
CA ALA A 177 -9.95 13.37 13.84
C ALA A 177 -10.91 14.54 13.73
N THR A 178 -11.08 15.07 12.53
CA THR A 178 -11.97 16.19 12.24
C THR A 178 -12.93 15.82 11.12
N ALA A 179 -14.23 16.02 11.35
CA ALA A 179 -15.24 15.83 10.33
C ALA A 179 -15.22 16.98 9.31
N VAL A 180 -15.41 16.65 8.06
CA VAL A 180 -15.63 17.59 6.96
C VAL A 180 -17.04 17.44 6.48
N ILE A 181 -17.80 18.53 6.43
CA ILE A 181 -19.19 18.54 5.98
C ILE A 181 -19.34 19.24 4.62
N SER A 182 -20.30 18.78 3.85
CA SER A 182 -20.77 19.44 2.64
C SER A 182 -22.29 19.25 2.50
N GLY A 183 -23.04 20.32 2.28
CA GLY A 183 -24.49 20.24 2.16
C GLY A 183 -25.21 19.66 3.38
N GLY A 184 -24.63 19.82 4.59
CA GLY A 184 -25.20 19.26 5.81
C GLY A 184 -24.96 17.76 6.01
N VAL A 185 -24.02 17.17 5.29
CA VAL A 185 -23.63 15.76 5.35
C VAL A 185 -22.15 15.66 5.68
N VAL A 186 -21.74 14.72 6.51
CA VAL A 186 -20.32 14.41 6.72
C VAL A 186 -19.78 13.66 5.49
N VAL A 187 -18.85 14.28 4.78
CA VAL A 187 -18.30 13.75 3.52
C VAL A 187 -16.88 13.21 3.66
N ASN A 188 -16.18 13.54 4.74
CA ASN A 188 -14.85 13.04 5.01
C ASN A 188 -14.50 13.13 6.51
N ILE A 189 -13.61 12.27 6.96
CA ILE A 189 -12.96 12.36 8.28
C ILE A 189 -11.45 12.49 8.04
N LYS A 190 -10.85 13.55 8.54
CA LYS A 190 -9.41 13.79 8.45
C LYS A 190 -8.75 13.41 9.76
N MET A 191 -7.73 12.56 9.68
CA MET A 191 -6.79 12.22 10.74
C MET A 191 -5.68 13.24 10.83
#